data_feb1d8e344ae2ee300eae6785d528773
#
_entry.id   feb1d8e344ae2ee300eae6785d528773
#
_cell.length_a   1.000
_cell.length_b   1.000
_cell.length_c   1.000
_cell.angle_alpha   90.00
_cell.angle_beta   90.00
_cell.angle_gamma   90.00
#
_symmetry.space_group_name_H-M   'P 1'
#
loop_
_entity.id
_entity.type
_entity.pdbx_description
1 polymer ?
#
loop_
_entity_poly.entity_id
_entity_poly.type
_entity_poly.pdbx_seq_one_letter_code
_entity_poly.pdbx_strand_id
1 'polypeptide(L)'
;MKKMRFFLCVVLSAAAFWSCGGDGDGEPGPEPPVPPVVDPNAVEVVNSGFEKGLEGWTRVDFHNGGKVTVEVVEGAGVNDSRCIKIQQFPENGRCGVGIKQKLTGLEPDQMYRMYAKVKYSDIPQDEGRGAILFDMSQKQFWGASKFLYGTNLRNWTSLHFDFLSQDDGTAEIVCALGFRYGGATNGGYSTGTAYFDNVSVVKVTDELFMQEGEHIRLFVEPSQVYASASQITEWIANLDRMYESYADLVGATPHEGRKLAILSSRGLESGYWALAGYPILWSSNYSAVTSTFEELAQHGTWSFGLMHELGHVFNLGNSS
;
A
#
# COMPACT_ATOMS: atom_id res chain seq x y z
N MET A 1 -9.96 -22.93 -31.36
CA MET A 1 -11.26 -22.72 -30.69
C MET A 1 -11.26 -23.44 -29.35
N LYS A 2 -10.92 -22.76 -28.26
CA LYS A 2 -11.00 -23.30 -26.88
C LYS A 2 -12.19 -22.67 -26.17
N LYS A 3 -13.11 -23.52 -25.71
CA LYS A 3 -14.36 -23.16 -25.07
C LYS A 3 -14.09 -22.57 -23.68
N MET A 4 -14.53 -21.34 -23.49
CA MET A 4 -14.61 -20.65 -22.22
C MET A 4 -15.70 -21.32 -21.36
N ARG A 5 -15.33 -21.88 -20.23
CA ARG A 5 -16.30 -22.45 -19.26
C ARG A 5 -16.68 -21.35 -18.27
N PHE A 6 -17.89 -20.86 -18.41
CA PHE A 6 -18.55 -20.09 -17.37
C PHE A 6 -18.91 -21.02 -16.21
N PHE A 7 -18.39 -20.74 -15.02
CA PHE A 7 -18.91 -21.34 -13.79
C PHE A 7 -20.11 -20.52 -13.33
N LEU A 8 -21.30 -21.12 -13.48
CA LEU A 8 -22.56 -20.61 -12.96
C LEU A 8 -22.69 -21.12 -11.52
N CYS A 9 -22.48 -20.22 -10.52
CA CYS A 9 -22.84 -20.54 -9.14
C CYS A 9 -24.34 -20.55 -8.99
N VAL A 10 -24.90 -21.74 -8.87
CA VAL A 10 -26.31 -21.95 -8.53
C VAL A 10 -26.43 -21.91 -7.01
N VAL A 11 -27.01 -20.83 -6.50
CA VAL A 11 -27.42 -20.72 -5.09
C VAL A 11 -28.73 -21.54 -4.95
N LEU A 12 -28.65 -22.69 -4.30
CA LEU A 12 -29.84 -23.45 -3.89
C LEU A 12 -30.44 -22.81 -2.64
N SER A 13 -31.52 -22.07 -2.81
CA SER A 13 -32.39 -21.64 -1.72
C SER A 13 -33.29 -22.80 -1.33
N ALA A 14 -33.10 -23.39 -0.17
CA ALA A 14 -34.01 -24.35 0.42
C ALA A 14 -35.24 -23.60 0.98
N ALA A 15 -36.34 -23.64 0.25
CA ALA A 15 -37.64 -23.20 0.75
C ALA A 15 -38.25 -24.32 1.61
N ALA A 16 -38.29 -24.09 2.92
CA ALA A 16 -39.07 -24.91 3.82
C ALA A 16 -40.52 -24.39 3.80
N PHE A 17 -41.42 -25.18 3.20
CA PHE A 17 -42.86 -24.96 3.30
C PHE A 17 -43.34 -25.37 4.70
N TRP A 18 -43.77 -24.41 5.49
CA TRP A 18 -44.65 -24.64 6.61
C TRP A 18 -46.04 -24.12 6.24
N SER A 19 -46.92 -25.03 6.04
CA SER A 19 -48.37 -24.79 5.96
C SER A 19 -48.95 -24.93 7.36
N CYS A 20 -49.53 -23.86 7.90
CA CYS A 20 -50.65 -23.92 8.82
C CYS A 20 -51.43 -22.63 8.75
N GLY A 21 -52.74 -22.73 8.50
CA GLY A 21 -53.62 -21.60 8.33
C GLY A 21 -53.87 -20.80 9.61
N GLY A 22 -54.20 -19.54 9.41
CA GLY A 22 -54.64 -18.59 10.42
C GLY A 22 -54.78 -17.23 9.75
N ASP A 23 -56.05 -16.87 9.48
CA ASP A 23 -56.43 -15.53 9.00
C ASP A 23 -55.98 -14.46 10.03
N GLY A 24 -55.07 -13.60 9.60
CA GLY A 24 -54.67 -12.44 10.34
C GLY A 24 -53.90 -11.49 9.43
N ASP A 25 -54.57 -10.41 9.02
CA ASP A 25 -53.98 -9.28 8.28
C ASP A 25 -52.91 -8.61 9.19
N GLY A 26 -51.74 -9.23 9.34
CA GLY A 26 -50.58 -8.65 9.97
C GLY A 26 -49.63 -8.17 8.87
N GLU A 27 -49.35 -6.86 8.81
CA GLU A 27 -48.23 -6.33 8.00
C GLU A 27 -46.98 -7.17 8.26
N PRO A 28 -46.19 -7.55 7.22
CA PRO A 28 -44.93 -8.20 7.44
C PRO A 28 -44.04 -7.28 8.28
N GLY A 29 -43.64 -7.77 9.45
CA GLY A 29 -42.71 -7.05 10.31
C GLY A 29 -41.42 -6.70 9.54
N PRO A 30 -40.70 -5.64 9.96
CA PRO A 30 -39.48 -5.22 9.28
C PRO A 30 -38.51 -6.40 9.16
N GLU A 31 -38.05 -6.66 7.95
CA GLU A 31 -37.02 -7.68 7.72
C GLU A 31 -35.84 -7.44 8.67
N PRO A 32 -35.31 -8.51 9.29
CA PRO A 32 -34.13 -8.36 10.12
C PRO A 32 -32.99 -7.75 9.28
N PRO A 33 -32.20 -6.81 9.86
CA PRO A 33 -31.12 -6.17 9.13
C PRO A 33 -30.18 -7.24 8.58
N VAL A 34 -29.92 -7.17 7.28
CA VAL A 34 -28.94 -8.06 6.61
C VAL A 34 -27.58 -7.81 7.27
N PRO A 35 -26.91 -8.86 7.80
CA PRO A 35 -25.59 -8.67 8.38
C PRO A 35 -24.67 -8.01 7.34
N PRO A 36 -23.80 -7.08 7.76
CA PRO A 36 -22.85 -6.47 6.85
C PRO A 36 -21.99 -7.56 6.20
N VAL A 37 -21.84 -7.48 4.88
CA VAL A 37 -20.95 -8.37 4.13
C VAL A 37 -19.54 -8.05 4.58
N VAL A 38 -18.93 -8.94 5.32
CA VAL A 38 -17.52 -8.82 5.72
C VAL A 38 -16.69 -9.24 4.53
N ASP A 39 -15.83 -8.35 4.05
CA ASP A 39 -14.83 -8.68 3.03
C ASP A 39 -13.89 -9.77 3.59
N PRO A 40 -13.81 -10.96 2.99
CA PRO A 40 -12.96 -12.04 3.48
C PRO A 40 -11.46 -11.70 3.45
N ASN A 41 -11.07 -10.66 2.70
CA ASN A 41 -9.71 -10.17 2.60
C ASN A 41 -9.41 -9.03 3.57
N ALA A 42 -10.42 -8.54 4.32
CA ALA A 42 -10.23 -7.45 5.28
C ALA A 42 -9.35 -7.89 6.45
N VAL A 43 -8.37 -7.03 6.76
CA VAL A 43 -7.50 -7.14 7.93
C VAL A 43 -8.06 -6.26 9.03
N GLU A 44 -8.04 -6.75 10.27
CA GLU A 44 -8.46 -5.95 11.42
C GLU A 44 -7.52 -4.75 11.62
N VAL A 45 -8.08 -3.55 11.55
CA VAL A 45 -7.45 -2.29 11.95
C VAL A 45 -8.16 -1.78 13.20
N VAL A 46 -7.48 -1.80 14.33
CA VAL A 46 -8.06 -1.36 15.60
C VAL A 46 -8.42 0.13 15.52
N ASN A 47 -9.67 0.45 15.88
CA ASN A 47 -10.16 1.83 15.93
C ASN A 47 -9.88 2.62 14.65
N SER A 48 -10.22 2.04 13.53
CA SER A 48 -9.95 2.52 12.16
C SER A 48 -10.56 3.89 11.82
N GLY A 49 -11.65 4.27 12.51
CA GLY A 49 -12.32 5.58 12.39
C GLY A 49 -12.06 6.51 13.57
N PHE A 50 -11.10 6.21 14.44
CA PHE A 50 -10.68 7.05 15.59
C PHE A 50 -11.80 7.36 16.62
N GLU A 51 -12.90 6.61 16.62
CA GLU A 51 -14.04 6.84 17.52
C GLU A 51 -13.70 6.68 19.02
N LYS A 52 -12.65 5.90 19.31
CA LYS A 52 -12.11 5.69 20.66
C LYS A 52 -10.80 6.45 20.92
N GLY A 53 -10.64 7.62 20.31
CA GLY A 53 -9.41 8.40 20.44
C GLY A 53 -8.25 7.76 19.67
N LEU A 54 -7.09 7.62 20.32
CA LEU A 54 -5.90 6.97 19.76
C LEU A 54 -5.75 5.50 20.19
N GLU A 55 -6.83 4.83 20.63
CA GLU A 55 -6.74 3.41 20.96
C GLU A 55 -6.18 2.59 19.79
N GLY A 56 -5.14 1.79 20.05
CA GLY A 56 -4.45 1.00 19.02
C GLY A 56 -3.45 1.78 18.16
N TRP A 57 -3.43 3.10 18.24
CA TRP A 57 -2.53 3.96 17.48
C TRP A 57 -1.48 4.63 18.36
N THR A 58 -0.25 4.73 17.87
CA THR A 58 0.86 5.37 18.57
C THR A 58 1.42 6.48 17.71
N ARG A 59 1.65 7.65 18.31
CA ARG A 59 2.35 8.77 17.66
C ARG A 59 3.79 8.36 17.35
N VAL A 60 4.27 8.77 16.17
CA VAL A 60 5.66 8.62 15.75
C VAL A 60 6.20 9.95 15.23
N ASP A 61 7.39 10.32 15.70
CA ASP A 61 8.07 11.55 15.35
C ASP A 61 9.36 11.22 14.59
N PHE A 62 9.42 11.60 13.32
CA PHE A 62 10.60 11.42 12.47
C PHE A 62 11.49 12.67 12.49
N HIS A 63 10.87 13.85 12.64
CA HIS A 63 11.55 15.15 12.67
C HIS A 63 10.67 16.24 13.28
N ASN A 64 11.26 17.05 14.17
CA ASN A 64 10.66 18.27 14.73
C ASN A 64 9.26 18.11 15.31
N GLY A 65 8.99 16.96 15.94
CA GLY A 65 7.67 16.59 16.44
C GLY A 65 7.19 17.41 17.64
N GLY A 66 8.09 18.03 18.40
CA GLY A 66 7.76 18.72 19.64
C GLY A 66 6.80 19.92 19.53
N LYS A 67 6.59 20.44 18.31
CA LYS A 67 5.68 21.56 18.03
C LYS A 67 4.49 21.17 17.17
N VAL A 68 4.34 19.88 16.85
CA VAL A 68 3.26 19.36 16.01
C VAL A 68 2.06 18.99 16.86
N THR A 69 0.89 19.49 16.49
CA THR A 69 -0.38 19.05 17.07
C THR A 69 -0.78 17.72 16.44
N VAL A 70 -1.05 16.72 17.27
CA VAL A 70 -1.67 15.45 16.88
C VAL A 70 -2.86 15.23 17.82
N GLU A 71 -4.06 15.34 17.28
CA GLU A 71 -5.30 15.31 18.11
C GLU A 71 -6.44 14.60 17.37
N VAL A 72 -7.37 14.04 18.14
CA VAL A 72 -8.63 13.54 17.61
C VAL A 72 -9.63 14.69 17.62
N VAL A 73 -10.28 14.93 16.48
CA VAL A 73 -11.26 16.01 16.30
C VAL A 73 -12.64 15.38 16.10
N GLU A 74 -13.61 15.82 16.91
CA GLU A 74 -15.00 15.41 16.81
C GLU A 74 -15.76 16.20 15.72
N GLY A 75 -16.67 15.54 15.02
CA GLY A 75 -17.50 16.17 13.99
C GLY A 75 -16.74 16.62 12.73
N ALA A 76 -15.48 16.26 12.59
CA ALA A 76 -14.65 16.62 11.43
C ALA A 76 -14.32 15.43 10.53
N GLY A 77 -14.69 14.22 10.94
CA GLY A 77 -14.48 12.96 10.22
C GLY A 77 -15.46 12.74 9.07
N VAL A 78 -15.41 11.55 8.49
CA VAL A 78 -16.36 11.11 7.46
C VAL A 78 -17.75 10.96 8.08
N ASN A 79 -18.77 11.56 7.47
CA ASN A 79 -20.14 11.61 8.01
C ASN A 79 -20.22 12.20 9.44
N ASP A 80 -19.45 13.27 9.68
CA ASP A 80 -19.40 13.98 10.96
C ASP A 80 -18.92 13.11 12.15
N SER A 81 -18.19 12.04 11.87
CA SER A 81 -17.50 11.19 12.86
C SER A 81 -16.27 11.88 13.45
N ARG A 82 -15.48 11.14 14.21
CA ARG A 82 -14.16 11.56 14.66
C ARG A 82 -13.11 11.32 13.55
N CYS A 83 -12.02 12.07 13.59
CA CYS A 83 -10.84 11.84 12.76
C CYS A 83 -9.59 12.26 13.50
N ILE A 84 -8.42 11.81 13.03
CA ILE A 84 -7.14 12.33 13.51
C ILE A 84 -6.74 13.55 12.71
N LYS A 85 -6.23 14.58 13.39
CA LYS A 85 -5.64 15.78 12.82
C LYS A 85 -4.17 15.86 13.18
N ILE A 86 -3.32 16.10 12.18
CA ILE A 86 -1.89 16.38 12.33
C ILE A 86 -1.64 17.77 11.74
N GLN A 87 -1.10 18.69 12.55
CA GLN A 87 -0.93 20.09 12.14
C GLN A 87 0.43 20.64 12.54
N GLN A 88 1.12 21.28 11.59
CA GLN A 88 2.35 22.02 11.78
C GLN A 88 2.27 23.37 11.10
N PHE A 89 2.49 24.42 11.86
CA PHE A 89 2.51 25.79 11.34
C PHE A 89 3.88 26.11 10.72
N PRO A 90 3.94 26.90 9.63
CA PRO A 90 5.19 27.23 8.94
C PRO A 90 6.24 27.89 9.84
N GLU A 91 5.84 28.76 10.77
CA GLU A 91 6.73 29.44 11.71
C GLU A 91 7.46 28.49 12.69
N ASN A 92 6.96 27.27 12.85
CA ASN A 92 7.57 26.23 13.66
C ASN A 92 8.57 25.34 12.88
N GLY A 93 8.73 25.63 11.58
CA GLY A 93 9.52 24.81 10.67
C GLY A 93 8.82 23.54 10.22
N ARG A 94 9.41 22.82 9.31
CA ARG A 94 8.86 21.57 8.75
C ARG A 94 8.89 20.43 9.75
N CYS A 95 7.97 19.50 9.66
CA CYS A 95 7.91 18.30 10.49
C CYS A 95 7.80 17.02 9.65
N GLY A 96 8.11 15.91 10.29
CA GLY A 96 7.75 14.55 9.88
C GLY A 96 7.13 13.87 11.08
N VAL A 97 5.80 13.83 11.15
CA VAL A 97 5.05 13.28 12.29
C VAL A 97 3.86 12.48 11.78
N GLY A 98 3.60 11.36 12.41
CA GLY A 98 2.48 10.50 12.09
C GLY A 98 1.91 9.78 13.30
N ILE A 99 0.92 8.97 13.00
CA ILE A 99 0.41 7.93 13.90
C ILE A 99 0.59 6.59 13.21
N LYS A 100 0.96 5.56 13.98
CA LYS A 100 1.20 4.22 13.47
C LYS A 100 0.41 3.17 14.22
N GLN A 101 0.12 2.07 13.54
CA GLN A 101 -0.39 0.84 14.13
C GLN A 101 0.39 -0.35 13.63
N LYS A 102 0.76 -1.26 14.53
CA LYS A 102 1.31 -2.56 14.16
C LYS A 102 0.16 -3.52 13.88
N LEU A 103 0.14 -4.07 12.67
CA LEU A 103 -0.74 -5.17 12.27
C LEU A 103 -0.06 -6.50 12.58
N THR A 104 -0.84 -7.50 12.94
CA THR A 104 -0.39 -8.87 13.23
C THR A 104 -1.36 -9.88 12.62
N GLY A 105 -0.91 -11.12 12.46
CA GLY A 105 -1.76 -12.19 11.91
C GLY A 105 -1.94 -12.09 10.40
N LEU A 106 -1.10 -11.32 9.72
CA LEU A 106 -1.04 -11.31 8.26
C LEU A 106 -0.43 -12.62 7.77
N GLU A 107 -0.77 -13.04 6.57
CA GLU A 107 -0.01 -14.11 5.91
C GLU A 107 1.38 -13.58 5.56
N PRO A 108 2.46 -14.29 5.90
CA PRO A 108 3.81 -13.86 5.60
C PRO A 108 4.05 -13.65 4.10
N ASP A 109 4.86 -12.64 3.77
CA ASP A 109 5.27 -12.35 2.39
C ASP A 109 4.08 -12.18 1.40
N GLN A 110 2.93 -11.70 1.89
CA GLN A 110 1.77 -11.41 1.04
C GLN A 110 1.59 -9.91 0.82
N MET A 111 1.00 -9.59 -0.32
CA MET A 111 0.69 -8.20 -0.68
C MET A 111 -0.61 -7.74 -0.03
N TYR A 112 -0.56 -6.58 0.60
CA TYR A 112 -1.71 -5.92 1.22
C TYR A 112 -1.83 -4.49 0.71
N ARG A 113 -3.04 -3.95 0.73
CA ARG A 113 -3.34 -2.55 0.39
C ARG A 113 -3.97 -1.84 1.58
N MET A 114 -3.36 -0.73 1.99
CA MET A 114 -3.93 0.18 2.96
C MET A 114 -4.70 1.29 2.24
N TYR A 115 -5.86 1.63 2.77
CA TYR A 115 -6.65 2.79 2.38
C TYR A 115 -6.83 3.72 3.57
N ALA A 116 -6.96 5.01 3.30
CA ALA A 116 -7.49 5.99 4.24
C ALA A 116 -8.26 7.09 3.51
N LYS A 117 -9.18 7.74 4.21
CA LYS A 117 -9.77 9.01 3.80
C LYS A 117 -8.91 10.14 4.33
N VAL A 118 -8.57 11.10 3.46
CA VAL A 118 -7.67 12.21 3.79
C VAL A 118 -8.29 13.53 3.35
N LYS A 119 -8.29 14.52 4.26
CA LYS A 119 -8.45 15.95 3.96
C LYS A 119 -7.18 16.68 4.34
N TYR A 120 -6.91 17.80 3.70
CA TYR A 120 -5.67 18.53 3.94
C TYR A 120 -5.79 20.00 3.60
N SER A 121 -4.95 20.85 4.24
CA SER A 121 -4.85 22.29 3.94
C SER A 121 -3.44 22.81 4.16
N ASP A 122 -3.12 23.84 3.37
CA ASP A 122 -1.92 24.66 3.52
C ASP A 122 -0.61 23.84 3.45
N ILE A 123 -0.65 22.72 2.72
CA ILE A 123 0.53 21.87 2.49
C ILE A 123 1.25 22.38 1.26
N PRO A 124 2.50 22.89 1.39
CA PRO A 124 3.24 23.41 0.25
C PRO A 124 3.58 22.29 -0.75
N GLN A 125 3.47 22.60 -2.05
CA GLN A 125 3.91 21.73 -3.14
C GLN A 125 5.39 22.01 -3.42
N ASP A 126 6.23 21.44 -2.62
CA ASP A 126 7.68 21.58 -2.69
C ASP A 126 8.37 20.22 -2.47
N GLU A 127 9.57 20.22 -1.90
CA GLU A 127 10.34 18.99 -1.59
C GLU A 127 9.73 18.14 -0.47
N GLY A 128 8.69 18.63 0.21
CA GLY A 128 8.00 17.91 1.29
C GLY A 128 7.17 16.74 0.78
N ARG A 129 6.83 15.84 1.67
CA ARG A 129 5.98 14.65 1.36
C ARG A 129 4.51 14.86 1.69
N GLY A 130 4.10 16.03 2.12
CA GLY A 130 2.73 16.39 2.41
C GLY A 130 1.99 15.39 3.30
N ALA A 131 0.69 15.20 3.04
CA ALA A 131 -0.07 14.13 3.67
C ALA A 131 0.17 12.81 2.92
N ILE A 132 0.48 11.74 3.66
CA ILE A 132 1.00 10.48 3.12
C ILE A 132 0.60 9.28 3.99
N LEU A 133 0.43 8.13 3.34
CA LEU A 133 0.36 6.82 3.98
C LEU A 133 1.63 6.03 3.62
N PHE A 134 2.16 5.24 4.55
CA PHE A 134 3.29 4.37 4.25
C PHE A 134 3.40 3.20 5.23
N ASP A 135 4.19 2.18 4.85
CA ASP A 135 4.61 1.08 5.71
C ASP A 135 6.03 1.35 6.22
N MET A 136 6.22 1.29 7.55
CA MET A 136 7.52 1.48 8.18
C MET A 136 8.12 0.18 8.74
N SER A 137 7.62 -0.98 8.34
CA SER A 137 8.14 -2.28 8.77
C SER A 137 9.55 -2.53 8.26
N GLN A 138 9.93 -1.90 7.15
CA GLN A 138 11.24 -2.06 6.53
C GLN A 138 12.23 -1.00 7.00
N LYS A 139 13.48 -1.42 7.22
CA LYS A 139 14.49 -0.56 7.85
C LYS A 139 15.02 0.57 6.95
N GLN A 140 14.95 0.45 5.62
CA GLN A 140 15.65 1.38 4.72
C GLN A 140 14.72 2.15 3.77
N PHE A 141 13.81 1.47 3.09
CA PHE A 141 12.95 2.08 2.09
C PHE A 141 11.51 1.62 2.29
N TRP A 142 10.59 2.57 2.41
CA TRP A 142 9.21 2.29 2.76
C TRP A 142 8.30 2.46 1.56
N GLY A 143 7.46 1.47 1.30
CA GLY A 143 6.35 1.60 0.37
C GLY A 143 5.42 2.70 0.85
N ALA A 144 5.00 3.57 -0.05
CA ALA A 144 4.18 4.72 0.31
C ALA A 144 3.14 5.05 -0.78
N SER A 145 2.11 5.80 -0.36
CA SER A 145 1.13 6.40 -1.26
C SER A 145 1.73 7.57 -2.05
N LYS A 146 0.98 8.08 -3.02
CA LYS A 146 1.23 9.41 -3.56
C LYS A 146 1.14 10.46 -2.44
N PHE A 147 1.79 11.59 -2.63
CA PHE A 147 1.78 12.74 -1.70
C PHE A 147 0.63 13.68 -2.02
N LEU A 148 -0.02 14.24 -0.98
CA LEU A 148 -1.06 15.23 -1.15
C LEU A 148 -0.57 16.60 -0.73
N TYR A 149 -0.77 17.58 -1.62
CA TYR A 149 -0.35 18.99 -1.47
C TYR A 149 -1.51 19.95 -1.66
N GLY A 150 -1.34 21.19 -1.22
CA GLY A 150 -2.31 22.25 -1.37
C GLY A 150 -3.40 22.21 -0.30
N THR A 151 -4.64 22.45 -0.72
CA THR A 151 -5.80 22.49 0.18
C THR A 151 -6.96 21.74 -0.44
N ASN A 152 -7.51 20.77 0.28
CA ASN A 152 -8.78 20.10 0.01
C ASN A 152 -9.49 19.77 1.32
N LEU A 153 -10.29 20.70 1.83
CA LEU A 153 -11.11 20.51 3.03
C LEU A 153 -12.57 20.18 2.73
N ARG A 154 -13.00 20.31 1.46
CA ARG A 154 -14.41 20.08 1.08
C ARG A 154 -14.75 18.61 0.97
N ASN A 155 -13.83 17.82 0.39
CA ASN A 155 -14.08 16.42 0.09
C ASN A 155 -12.98 15.53 0.67
N TRP A 156 -13.35 14.38 1.18
CA TRP A 156 -12.43 13.34 1.56
C TRP A 156 -11.82 12.69 0.29
N THR A 157 -10.52 12.72 0.20
CA THR A 157 -9.75 12.02 -0.84
C THR A 157 -9.45 10.61 -0.37
N SER A 158 -9.73 9.60 -1.19
CA SER A 158 -9.23 8.24 -0.94
C SER A 158 -7.77 8.17 -1.31
N LEU A 159 -6.93 7.78 -0.38
CA LEU A 159 -5.52 7.54 -0.56
C LEU A 159 -5.24 6.06 -0.29
N HIS A 160 -4.31 5.46 -1.03
CA HIS A 160 -3.92 4.07 -0.81
C HIS A 160 -2.46 3.84 -1.19
N PHE A 161 -1.89 2.75 -0.67
CA PHE A 161 -0.62 2.20 -1.12
C PHE A 161 -0.59 0.69 -0.86
N ASP A 162 0.31 0.01 -1.57
CA ASP A 162 0.53 -1.43 -1.45
C ASP A 162 1.81 -1.70 -0.67
N PHE A 163 1.80 -2.72 0.16
CA PHE A 163 2.93 -3.15 0.95
C PHE A 163 3.01 -4.67 1.07
N LEU A 164 4.22 -5.18 1.26
CA LEU A 164 4.49 -6.58 1.52
C LEU A 164 4.56 -6.81 3.03
N SER A 165 3.78 -7.76 3.54
CA SER A 165 3.89 -8.18 4.95
C SER A 165 5.26 -8.77 5.25
N GLN A 166 5.70 -8.64 6.50
CA GLN A 166 6.96 -9.24 6.96
C GLN A 166 6.83 -10.78 7.05
N ASP A 167 7.97 -11.47 7.15
CA ASP A 167 8.05 -12.92 7.30
C ASP A 167 7.40 -13.45 8.59
N ASP A 168 7.29 -12.60 9.61
CA ASP A 168 6.58 -12.90 10.86
C ASP A 168 5.06 -12.61 10.79
N GLY A 169 4.53 -12.26 9.62
CA GLY A 169 3.12 -11.92 9.43
C GLY A 169 2.73 -10.60 10.08
N THR A 170 3.64 -9.62 10.12
CA THR A 170 3.37 -8.28 10.64
C THR A 170 3.56 -7.18 9.59
N ALA A 171 3.03 -5.98 9.89
CA ALA A 171 3.33 -4.74 9.18
C ALA A 171 3.15 -3.55 10.15
N GLU A 172 3.81 -2.41 9.88
CA GLU A 172 3.58 -1.15 10.59
C GLU A 172 3.06 -0.08 9.63
N ILE A 173 1.75 0.16 9.66
CA ILE A 173 1.08 1.18 8.83
C ILE A 173 1.11 2.53 9.50
N VAL A 174 1.27 3.60 8.69
CA VAL A 174 1.41 4.98 9.17
C VAL A 174 0.54 5.93 8.36
N CYS A 175 -0.12 6.87 9.07
CA CYS A 175 -0.72 8.08 8.51
C CYS A 175 0.14 9.27 8.97
N ALA A 176 0.67 10.11 8.06
CA ALA A 176 1.62 11.17 8.44
C ALA A 176 1.46 12.47 7.66
N LEU A 177 1.99 13.54 8.26
CA LEU A 177 2.29 14.81 7.62
C LEU A 177 3.82 14.94 7.52
N GLY A 178 4.34 14.90 6.30
CA GLY A 178 5.76 14.84 6.03
C GLY A 178 6.40 13.54 6.52
N PHE A 179 7.41 13.08 5.84
CA PHE A 179 8.14 11.91 6.29
C PHE A 179 9.52 11.85 5.62
N ARG A 180 10.50 11.27 6.32
CA ARG A 180 11.83 11.09 5.75
C ARG A 180 11.86 9.84 4.86
N TYR A 181 12.20 10.02 3.61
CA TYR A 181 12.57 8.94 2.72
C TYR A 181 14.08 8.63 2.86
N GLY A 182 14.45 7.37 2.92
CA GLY A 182 15.85 6.99 3.03
C GLY A 182 16.71 7.61 1.93
N GLY A 183 17.77 8.34 2.31
CA GLY A 183 18.70 8.99 1.39
C GLY A 183 18.35 10.43 0.97
N ALA A 184 17.14 10.92 1.17
CA ALA A 184 16.82 12.32 0.89
C ALA A 184 17.53 13.26 1.87
N THR A 185 18.42 14.11 1.35
CA THR A 185 19.19 15.09 2.15
C THR A 185 18.29 16.12 2.82
N ASN A 186 17.11 16.41 2.25
CA ASN A 186 16.14 17.39 2.76
C ASN A 186 14.86 16.74 3.30
N GLY A 187 14.87 15.41 3.46
CA GLY A 187 13.97 14.68 4.30
C GLY A 187 12.49 14.92 4.14
N GLY A 188 11.91 15.06 2.97
CA GLY A 188 10.47 14.99 2.76
C GLY A 188 9.55 15.61 3.83
N TYR A 189 10.06 16.47 4.72
CA TYR A 189 9.33 17.08 5.81
C TYR A 189 8.40 18.19 5.31
N SER A 190 7.28 18.41 5.98
CA SER A 190 6.25 19.32 5.51
C SER A 190 5.71 20.22 6.62
N THR A 191 4.90 21.20 6.23
CA THR A 191 4.01 22.00 7.10
C THR A 191 2.58 21.87 6.59
N GLY A 192 1.61 22.44 7.29
CA GLY A 192 0.20 22.41 6.95
C GLY A 192 -0.62 21.53 7.87
N THR A 193 -1.76 21.10 7.40
CA THR A 193 -2.69 20.27 8.18
C THR A 193 -3.16 19.08 7.36
N ALA A 194 -3.15 17.90 7.95
CA ALA A 194 -3.71 16.68 7.39
C ALA A 194 -4.72 16.07 8.38
N TYR A 195 -5.85 15.59 7.83
CA TYR A 195 -6.85 14.82 8.57
C TYR A 195 -6.93 13.43 7.97
N PHE A 196 -6.99 12.40 8.81
CA PHE A 196 -7.10 11.01 8.39
C PHE A 196 -8.30 10.35 9.08
N ASP A 197 -9.00 9.50 8.34
CA ASP A 197 -10.15 8.76 8.83
C ASP A 197 -10.37 7.47 8.01
N ASN A 198 -11.21 6.58 8.52
CA ASN A 198 -11.62 5.35 7.85
C ASN A 198 -10.44 4.56 7.25
N VAL A 199 -9.47 4.26 8.10
CA VAL A 199 -8.31 3.43 7.73
C VAL A 199 -8.76 1.99 7.55
N SER A 200 -8.40 1.36 6.44
CA SER A 200 -8.66 -0.05 6.21
C SER A 200 -7.48 -0.72 5.52
N VAL A 201 -7.35 -2.01 5.73
CA VAL A 201 -6.33 -2.85 5.08
C VAL A 201 -7.01 -4.09 4.53
N VAL A 202 -6.67 -4.45 3.30
CA VAL A 202 -7.17 -5.66 2.64
C VAL A 202 -6.00 -6.43 2.03
N LYS A 203 -6.12 -7.75 1.98
CA LYS A 203 -5.20 -8.59 1.20
C LYS A 203 -5.46 -8.32 -0.29
N VAL A 204 -4.39 -8.06 -1.05
CA VAL A 204 -4.48 -7.85 -2.50
C VAL A 204 -4.73 -9.19 -3.19
N THR A 205 -5.75 -9.22 -4.06
CA THR A 205 -6.10 -10.39 -4.88
C THR A 205 -6.04 -10.06 -6.37
N ASP A 206 -6.82 -9.07 -6.83
CA ASP A 206 -6.98 -8.74 -8.24
C ASP A 206 -6.57 -7.29 -8.58
N GLU A 207 -6.21 -6.48 -7.57
CA GLU A 207 -5.87 -5.06 -7.75
C GLU A 207 -4.50 -4.83 -8.37
N LEU A 208 -3.64 -5.84 -8.34
CA LEU A 208 -2.32 -5.82 -8.97
C LEU A 208 -2.19 -6.97 -9.98
N PHE A 209 -1.50 -6.71 -11.08
CA PHE A 209 -0.97 -7.77 -11.91
C PHE A 209 0.17 -8.46 -11.15
N MET A 210 0.10 -9.77 -11.05
CA MET A 210 1.08 -10.59 -10.37
C MET A 210 1.68 -11.61 -11.31
N GLN A 211 3.01 -11.71 -11.32
CA GLN A 211 3.75 -12.76 -12.03
C GLN A 211 4.90 -13.24 -11.15
N GLU A 212 5.04 -14.56 -11.06
CA GLU A 212 6.03 -15.19 -10.19
C GLU A 212 6.97 -16.09 -10.99
N GLY A 213 8.26 -15.94 -10.72
CA GLY A 213 9.35 -16.82 -11.16
C GLY A 213 9.86 -17.72 -10.03
N GLU A 214 11.09 -18.21 -10.16
CA GLU A 214 11.75 -19.02 -9.13
C GLU A 214 12.20 -18.14 -7.95
N HIS A 215 12.83 -17.02 -8.22
CA HIS A 215 13.42 -16.10 -7.24
C HIS A 215 12.74 -14.74 -7.18
N ILE A 216 12.00 -14.36 -8.21
CA ILE A 216 11.40 -13.03 -8.37
C ILE A 216 9.89 -13.10 -8.35
N ARG A 217 9.25 -12.15 -7.66
CA ARG A 217 7.80 -11.87 -7.73
C ARG A 217 7.57 -10.45 -8.19
N LEU A 218 6.73 -10.27 -9.18
CA LEU A 218 6.37 -8.96 -9.74
C LEU A 218 4.96 -8.58 -9.34
N PHE A 219 4.79 -7.35 -8.84
CA PHE A 219 3.51 -6.74 -8.48
C PHE A 219 3.40 -5.36 -9.12
N VAL A 220 2.51 -5.20 -10.08
CA VAL A 220 2.39 -3.97 -10.89
C VAL A 220 0.93 -3.58 -11.09
N GLU A 221 0.64 -2.29 -11.15
CA GLU A 221 -0.70 -1.81 -11.53
C GLU A 221 -1.09 -2.34 -12.92
N PRO A 222 -2.25 -3.00 -13.08
CA PRO A 222 -2.64 -3.62 -14.37
C PRO A 222 -2.62 -2.64 -15.55
N SER A 223 -2.94 -1.37 -15.29
CA SER A 223 -2.93 -0.30 -16.30
C SER A 223 -1.54 0.02 -16.88
N GLN A 224 -0.48 -0.46 -16.26
CA GLN A 224 0.91 -0.22 -16.68
C GLN A 224 1.51 -1.42 -17.43
N VAL A 225 0.76 -2.52 -17.56
CA VAL A 225 1.23 -3.76 -18.18
C VAL A 225 0.86 -3.78 -19.66
N TYR A 226 1.82 -3.50 -20.52
CA TYR A 226 1.62 -3.45 -22.00
C TYR A 226 2.18 -4.67 -22.73
N ALA A 227 3.02 -5.48 -22.06
CA ALA A 227 3.57 -6.71 -22.65
C ALA A 227 2.60 -7.88 -22.48
N SER A 228 2.71 -8.89 -23.34
CA SER A 228 1.95 -10.14 -23.20
C SER A 228 2.43 -10.96 -22.01
N ALA A 229 1.55 -11.81 -21.48
CA ALA A 229 1.89 -12.69 -20.37
C ALA A 229 3.10 -13.59 -20.65
N SER A 230 3.26 -14.07 -21.92
CA SER A 230 4.42 -14.89 -22.32
C SER A 230 5.73 -14.10 -22.31
N GLN A 231 5.70 -12.83 -22.79
CA GLN A 231 6.88 -11.96 -22.74
C GLN A 231 7.29 -11.65 -21.29
N ILE A 232 6.32 -11.39 -20.42
CA ILE A 232 6.58 -11.13 -19.00
C ILE A 232 7.14 -12.39 -18.32
N THR A 233 6.61 -13.57 -18.62
CA THR A 233 7.13 -14.85 -18.09
C THR A 233 8.58 -15.06 -18.49
N GLU A 234 8.94 -14.82 -19.75
CA GLU A 234 10.31 -14.93 -20.21
C GLU A 234 11.23 -13.88 -19.56
N TRP A 235 10.73 -12.66 -19.42
CA TRP A 235 11.45 -11.58 -18.76
C TRP A 235 11.73 -11.88 -17.27
N ILE A 236 10.75 -12.42 -16.54
CA ILE A 236 10.93 -12.86 -15.14
C ILE A 236 11.96 -14.00 -15.07
N ALA A 237 11.91 -14.98 -15.98
CA ALA A 237 12.91 -16.04 -16.04
C ALA A 237 14.33 -15.50 -16.33
N ASN A 238 14.45 -14.39 -17.03
CA ASN A 238 15.73 -13.70 -17.21
C ASN A 238 16.21 -13.02 -15.93
N LEU A 239 15.31 -12.41 -15.15
CA LEU A 239 15.63 -11.85 -13.84
C LEU A 239 16.02 -12.94 -12.82
N ASP A 240 15.38 -14.11 -12.86
CA ASP A 240 15.76 -15.28 -12.06
C ASP A 240 17.20 -15.71 -12.37
N ARG A 241 17.56 -15.82 -13.66
CA ARG A 241 18.96 -16.15 -14.06
C ARG A 241 19.97 -15.08 -13.61
N MET A 242 19.57 -13.80 -13.61
CA MET A 242 20.41 -12.73 -13.06
C MET A 242 20.59 -12.85 -11.56
N TYR A 243 19.51 -13.19 -10.83
CA TYR A 243 19.56 -13.45 -9.40
C TYR A 243 20.55 -14.58 -9.09
N GLU A 244 20.46 -15.70 -9.80
CA GLU A 244 21.39 -16.84 -9.66
C GLU A 244 22.84 -16.41 -9.95
N SER A 245 23.05 -15.63 -11.03
CA SER A 245 24.39 -15.13 -11.38
C SER A 245 24.99 -14.24 -10.29
N TYR A 246 24.18 -13.38 -9.65
CA TYR A 246 24.62 -12.57 -8.53
C TYR A 246 24.86 -13.42 -7.28
N ALA A 247 24.02 -14.42 -7.01
CA ALA A 247 24.20 -15.33 -5.89
C ALA A 247 25.51 -16.11 -6.01
N ASP A 248 25.83 -16.61 -7.20
CA ASP A 248 27.10 -17.29 -7.50
C ASP A 248 28.29 -16.34 -7.34
N LEU A 249 28.19 -15.11 -7.83
CA LEU A 249 29.27 -14.12 -7.76
C LEU A 249 29.57 -13.70 -6.31
N VAL A 250 28.53 -13.54 -5.49
CA VAL A 250 28.66 -13.08 -4.10
C VAL A 250 28.86 -14.24 -3.13
N GLY A 251 28.46 -15.45 -3.52
CA GLY A 251 28.50 -16.65 -2.68
C GLY A 251 27.42 -16.66 -1.59
N ALA A 252 26.36 -15.87 -1.75
CA ALA A 252 25.25 -15.75 -0.78
C ALA A 252 23.97 -15.29 -1.49
N THR A 253 22.83 -15.60 -0.87
CA THR A 253 21.52 -15.12 -1.31
C THR A 253 21.01 -14.02 -0.37
N PRO A 254 20.37 -12.95 -0.88
CA PRO A 254 19.77 -11.94 -0.04
C PRO A 254 18.52 -12.49 0.66
N HIS A 255 18.14 -11.87 1.78
CA HIS A 255 16.92 -12.15 2.52
C HIS A 255 16.69 -13.64 2.81
N GLU A 256 17.77 -14.36 3.18
CA GLU A 256 17.72 -15.79 3.52
C GLU A 256 17.16 -16.67 2.38
N GLY A 257 17.32 -16.25 1.12
CA GLY A 257 16.85 -16.98 -0.06
C GLY A 257 15.35 -16.84 -0.33
N ARG A 258 14.66 -15.93 0.36
CA ARG A 258 13.26 -15.63 0.06
C ARG A 258 13.11 -15.00 -1.33
N LYS A 259 11.97 -15.26 -1.99
CA LYS A 259 11.68 -14.65 -3.30
C LYS A 259 11.64 -13.13 -3.18
N LEU A 260 12.45 -12.47 -3.98
CA LEU A 260 12.52 -11.01 -4.02
C LEU A 260 11.28 -10.43 -4.73
N ALA A 261 10.55 -9.58 -4.05
CA ALA A 261 9.43 -8.86 -4.63
C ALA A 261 9.90 -7.58 -5.35
N ILE A 262 9.31 -7.30 -6.52
CA ILE A 262 9.39 -6.01 -7.24
C ILE A 262 7.98 -5.42 -7.21
N LEU A 263 7.83 -4.24 -6.60
CA LEU A 263 6.54 -3.59 -6.40
C LEU A 263 6.51 -2.21 -7.08
N SER A 264 5.55 -1.99 -7.99
CA SER A 264 5.29 -0.65 -8.49
C SER A 264 4.76 0.25 -7.38
N SER A 265 5.37 1.43 -7.20
CA SER A 265 5.06 2.34 -6.10
C SER A 265 4.88 3.77 -6.59
N ARG A 266 3.81 4.42 -6.12
CA ARG A 266 3.55 5.86 -6.36
C ARG A 266 4.24 6.78 -5.34
N GLY A 267 4.82 6.20 -4.30
CA GLY A 267 5.47 6.93 -3.21
C GLY A 267 6.94 7.30 -3.47
N LEU A 268 7.51 6.91 -4.62
CA LEU A 268 8.89 7.26 -4.94
C LEU A 268 9.01 8.75 -5.35
N GLU A 269 10.13 9.36 -4.94
CA GLU A 269 10.44 10.75 -5.31
C GLU A 269 10.69 10.93 -6.80
N SER A 270 10.49 12.18 -7.22
CA SER A 270 10.97 12.68 -8.50
C SER A 270 12.48 12.44 -8.61
N GLY A 271 12.87 11.72 -9.66
CA GLY A 271 14.28 11.37 -9.92
C GLY A 271 14.69 9.96 -9.53
N TYR A 272 13.89 9.26 -8.74
CA TYR A 272 14.13 7.82 -8.51
C TYR A 272 13.33 6.99 -9.51
N TRP A 273 14.03 6.22 -10.33
CA TRP A 273 13.45 5.27 -11.25
C TRP A 273 13.01 4.00 -10.52
N ALA A 274 13.86 3.48 -9.63
CA ALA A 274 13.58 2.40 -8.70
C ALA A 274 14.47 2.55 -7.46
N LEU A 275 14.24 1.75 -6.43
CA LEU A 275 15.07 1.65 -5.24
C LEU A 275 15.19 0.19 -4.81
N ALA A 276 16.43 -0.24 -4.59
CA ALA A 276 16.72 -1.54 -4.02
C ALA A 276 16.17 -1.66 -2.60
N GLY A 277 15.70 -2.83 -2.24
CA GLY A 277 15.13 -3.14 -0.92
C GLY A 277 14.37 -4.46 -0.95
N TYR A 278 13.59 -4.70 0.07
CA TYR A 278 12.67 -5.83 0.16
C TYR A 278 11.26 -5.31 0.52
N PRO A 279 10.40 -5.03 -0.51
CA PRO A 279 10.58 -5.22 -1.96
C PRO A 279 11.53 -4.20 -2.62
N ILE A 280 11.98 -4.48 -3.85
CA ILE A 280 12.45 -3.44 -4.77
C ILE A 280 11.24 -2.57 -5.10
N LEU A 281 11.33 -1.27 -4.85
CA LEU A 281 10.29 -0.32 -5.22
C LEU A 281 10.56 0.23 -6.62
N TRP A 282 9.60 0.09 -7.53
CA TRP A 282 9.69 0.54 -8.91
C TRP A 282 8.73 1.71 -9.14
N SER A 283 9.24 2.85 -9.61
CA SER A 283 8.44 4.07 -9.68
C SER A 283 7.32 3.99 -10.70
N SER A 284 6.08 4.09 -10.24
CA SER A 284 4.89 4.24 -11.10
C SER A 284 4.48 5.71 -11.32
N ASN A 285 5.21 6.69 -10.76
CA ASN A 285 4.96 8.12 -11.01
C ASN A 285 5.49 8.61 -12.35
N TYR A 286 6.46 7.90 -12.92
CA TYR A 286 7.08 8.17 -14.20
C TYR A 286 6.75 7.05 -15.17
N SER A 287 7.11 7.24 -16.43
CA SER A 287 6.99 6.20 -17.46
C SER A 287 7.91 4.98 -17.21
N ALA A 288 8.62 4.89 -16.10
CA ALA A 288 9.59 3.82 -15.83
C ALA A 288 8.99 2.42 -15.99
N VAL A 289 7.87 2.15 -15.32
CA VAL A 289 7.17 0.87 -15.45
C VAL A 289 6.60 0.69 -16.85
N THR A 290 5.83 1.69 -17.30
CA THR A 290 5.16 1.69 -18.60
C THR A 290 6.15 1.53 -19.75
N SER A 291 7.22 2.36 -19.80
CA SER A 291 8.22 2.30 -20.85
C SER A 291 8.99 0.98 -20.87
N THR A 292 9.25 0.38 -19.72
CA THR A 292 9.89 -0.95 -19.67
C THR A 292 9.00 -2.01 -20.32
N PHE A 293 7.69 -2.00 -20.05
CA PHE A 293 6.78 -2.97 -20.68
C PHE A 293 6.54 -2.68 -22.16
N GLU A 294 6.55 -1.40 -22.58
CA GLU A 294 6.49 -1.03 -23.99
C GLU A 294 7.74 -1.51 -24.75
N GLU A 295 8.93 -1.29 -24.20
CA GLU A 295 10.20 -1.79 -24.76
C GLU A 295 10.24 -3.32 -24.82
N LEU A 296 9.77 -3.98 -23.75
CA LEU A 296 9.66 -5.44 -23.72
C LEU A 296 8.70 -5.94 -24.82
N ALA A 297 7.54 -5.30 -24.99
CA ALA A 297 6.55 -5.68 -25.99
C ALA A 297 7.04 -5.48 -27.43
N GLN A 298 7.78 -4.39 -27.70
CA GLN A 298 8.22 -4.00 -29.03
C GLN A 298 9.55 -4.62 -29.45
N HIS A 299 10.47 -4.78 -28.52
CA HIS A 299 11.86 -5.11 -28.82
C HIS A 299 12.39 -6.32 -28.03
N GLY A 300 11.65 -6.85 -27.05
CA GLY A 300 12.11 -7.93 -26.19
C GLY A 300 13.30 -7.52 -25.31
N THR A 301 13.48 -6.22 -25.05
CA THR A 301 14.64 -5.69 -24.34
C THR A 301 14.53 -5.84 -22.84
N TRP A 302 15.68 -5.83 -22.18
CA TRP A 302 15.77 -5.95 -20.72
C TRP A 302 15.82 -4.56 -20.06
N SER A 303 15.23 -4.47 -18.87
CA SER A 303 15.39 -3.27 -18.06
C SER A 303 16.73 -3.30 -17.32
N PHE A 304 17.69 -2.50 -17.79
CA PHE A 304 18.96 -2.31 -17.08
C PHE A 304 18.75 -1.80 -15.65
N GLY A 305 17.77 -0.93 -15.43
CA GLY A 305 17.50 -0.35 -14.11
C GLY A 305 17.12 -1.41 -13.07
N LEU A 306 16.25 -2.36 -13.41
CA LEU A 306 15.90 -3.45 -12.46
C LEU A 306 17.06 -4.40 -12.21
N MET A 307 17.90 -4.68 -13.21
CA MET A 307 19.14 -5.45 -13.02
C MET A 307 20.10 -4.73 -12.07
N HIS A 308 20.21 -3.40 -12.18
CA HIS A 308 21.02 -2.56 -11.29
C HIS A 308 20.50 -2.61 -9.85
N GLU A 309 19.20 -2.45 -9.63
CA GLU A 309 18.59 -2.52 -8.29
C GLU A 309 18.73 -3.94 -7.69
N LEU A 310 18.60 -4.97 -8.51
CA LEU A 310 18.84 -6.35 -8.08
C LEU A 310 20.30 -6.52 -7.59
N GLY A 311 21.28 -5.95 -8.30
CA GLY A 311 22.67 -5.94 -7.86
C GLY A 311 22.87 -5.25 -6.50
N HIS A 312 22.19 -4.13 -6.26
CA HIS A 312 22.21 -3.47 -4.96
C HIS A 312 21.63 -4.31 -3.82
N VAL A 313 20.56 -5.09 -4.07
CA VAL A 313 20.00 -5.99 -3.06
C VAL A 313 21.02 -7.01 -2.59
N PHE A 314 21.83 -7.56 -3.48
CA PHE A 314 22.92 -8.48 -3.12
C PHE A 314 24.02 -7.82 -2.30
N ASN A 315 24.37 -6.55 -2.59
CA ASN A 315 25.34 -5.79 -1.81
C ASN A 315 24.81 -5.39 -0.43
N LEU A 316 23.52 -5.01 -0.33
CA LEU A 316 22.90 -4.60 0.95
C LEU A 316 22.62 -5.82 1.86
N GLY A 317 22.33 -6.98 1.30
CA GLY A 317 22.09 -8.22 2.05
C GLY A 317 23.32 -8.77 2.79
N ASN A 318 24.52 -8.33 2.41
CA ASN A 318 25.78 -8.75 3.04
C ASN A 318 26.32 -7.75 4.07
N SER A 319 25.61 -6.66 4.34
CA SER A 319 26.01 -5.60 5.30
C SER A 319 25.32 -5.71 6.66
N SER A 320 24.84 -6.91 7.03
CA SER A 320 24.23 -7.19 8.35
C SER A 320 25.26 -7.66 9.36
#